data_7902a4aeea85e40ee88c84056c3d4003
#
_entry.id   7902a4aeea85e40ee88c84056c3d4003
#
_cell.length_a   1.000
_cell.length_b   1.000
_cell.length_c   1.000
_cell.angle_alpha   90.00
_cell.angle_beta   90.00
_cell.angle_gamma   90.00
#
_symmetry.space_group_name_H-M   'P 1'
#
loop_
_entity.id
_entity.type
_entity.pdbx_description
1 polymer ?
#
loop_
_entity_poly.entity_id
_entity_poly.type
_entity_poly.pdbx_seq_one_letter_code
_entity_poly.pdbx_strand_id
1 'polypeptide(L)'
;NALARYRERFTAEAHLQLEELFLFMDPARLFVLNLLAVTVGGIGSWLASGEVLIALASAGALALLPRLAFGLLRQRRLDLIEQQLPDALQVIAGGLRAGVSMTVALQQLVREGRPPIAQEFDLTLREHRLGIPLDEALDHLAARVRMPSLTLVIAAMRIANETGGSLAEALERAALTVRSQLAMEGKIG
;
A
#
# COMPACT_ATOMS: atom_id res chain seq x y z
N ASN A 1 -21.93 8.60 -21.66
CA ASN A 1 -22.09 8.53 -20.21
C ASN A 1 -21.02 9.32 -19.47
N ALA A 2 -21.11 10.67 -19.61
CA ALA A 2 -20.18 11.63 -19.01
C ALA A 2 -20.27 11.63 -17.47
N LEU A 3 -21.46 11.40 -16.90
CA LEU A 3 -21.72 11.36 -15.46
C LEU A 3 -21.04 10.18 -14.74
N ALA A 4 -20.92 9.02 -15.40
CA ALA A 4 -20.21 7.86 -14.84
C ALA A 4 -18.70 8.14 -14.73
N ARG A 5 -18.10 8.73 -15.77
CA ARG A 5 -16.67 9.14 -15.77
C ARG A 5 -16.38 10.30 -14.80
N TYR A 6 -17.34 11.19 -14.59
CA TYR A 6 -17.20 12.28 -13.62
C TYR A 6 -17.24 11.73 -12.18
N ARG A 7 -18.15 10.77 -11.92
CA ARG A 7 -18.26 10.11 -10.61
C ARG A 7 -17.03 9.26 -10.26
N GLU A 8 -16.48 8.52 -11.24
CA GLU A 8 -15.26 7.73 -11.04
C GLU A 8 -14.02 8.62 -10.77
N ARG A 9 -13.91 9.77 -11.43
CA ARG A 9 -12.82 10.73 -11.14
C ARG A 9 -12.99 11.39 -9.78
N PHE A 10 -14.20 11.78 -9.43
CA PHE A 10 -14.48 12.43 -8.13
C PHE A 10 -14.28 11.48 -6.95
N THR A 11 -14.65 10.20 -7.09
CA THR A 11 -14.40 9.19 -6.05
C THR A 11 -12.92 8.81 -5.97
N ALA A 12 -12.20 8.76 -7.10
CA ALA A 12 -10.77 8.50 -7.10
C ALA A 12 -9.97 9.63 -6.46
N GLU A 13 -10.30 10.90 -6.76
CA GLU A 13 -9.63 12.06 -6.15
C GLU A 13 -9.99 12.23 -4.68
N ALA A 14 -11.24 11.98 -4.30
CA ALA A 14 -11.66 12.00 -2.89
C ALA A 14 -11.01 10.87 -2.07
N HIS A 15 -10.85 9.66 -2.65
CA HIS A 15 -10.11 8.57 -2.01
C HIS A 15 -8.62 8.90 -1.85
N LEU A 16 -7.99 9.51 -2.85
CA LEU A 16 -6.58 9.91 -2.77
C LEU A 16 -6.34 10.98 -1.69
N GLN A 17 -7.23 11.98 -1.59
CA GLN A 17 -7.13 13.01 -0.55
C GLN A 17 -7.43 12.48 0.86
N LEU A 18 -8.35 11.53 0.99
CA LEU A 18 -8.64 10.89 2.27
C LEU A 18 -7.51 9.95 2.70
N GLU A 19 -6.89 9.22 1.75
CA GLU A 19 -5.74 8.37 2.05
C GLU A 19 -4.50 9.19 2.43
N GLU A 20 -4.25 10.33 1.78
CA GLU A 20 -3.17 11.23 2.17
C GLU A 20 -3.40 11.87 3.55
N LEU A 21 -4.62 12.27 3.87
CA LEU A 21 -4.99 12.81 5.19
C LEU A 21 -4.84 11.77 6.32
N PHE A 22 -5.19 10.50 6.06
CA PHE A 22 -5.06 9.43 7.06
C PHE A 22 -3.63 8.93 7.24
N LEU A 23 -2.76 9.00 6.20
CA LEU A 23 -1.34 8.63 6.31
C LEU A 23 -0.52 9.67 7.10
N PHE A 24 -0.96 10.94 7.13
CA PHE A 24 -0.31 12.03 7.87
C PHE A 24 -0.93 12.31 9.25
N MET A 25 -2.01 11.62 9.62
CA MET A 25 -2.54 11.75 10.98
C MET A 25 -1.64 11.00 11.96
N ASP A 26 -1.01 11.77 12.84
CA ASP A 26 -0.23 11.28 13.96
C ASP A 26 -1.02 10.19 14.71
N PRO A 27 -0.45 8.98 14.89
CA PRO A 27 -1.11 7.90 15.64
C PRO A 27 -1.65 8.34 17.00
N ALA A 28 -0.99 9.33 17.62
CA ALA A 28 -1.42 9.93 18.88
C ALA A 28 -2.77 10.66 18.75
N ARG A 29 -3.01 11.38 17.65
CA ARG A 29 -4.28 12.09 17.41
C ARG A 29 -5.44 11.13 17.20
N LEU A 30 -5.22 10.04 16.46
CA LEU A 30 -6.20 8.97 16.26
C LEU A 30 -6.54 8.27 17.58
N PHE A 31 -5.52 8.03 18.41
CA PHE A 31 -5.72 7.45 19.73
C PHE A 31 -6.53 8.36 20.64
N VAL A 32 -6.23 9.67 20.68
CA VAL A 32 -6.97 10.66 21.47
C VAL A 32 -8.42 10.78 20.98
N LEU A 33 -8.65 10.82 19.66
CA LEU A 33 -9.99 10.88 19.09
C LEU A 33 -10.82 9.63 19.44
N ASN A 34 -10.20 8.46 19.38
CA ASN A 34 -10.83 7.20 19.76
C ASN A 34 -11.14 7.17 21.26
N LEU A 35 -10.20 7.59 22.11
CA LEU A 35 -10.42 7.67 23.55
C LEU A 35 -11.59 8.61 23.90
N LEU A 36 -11.70 9.73 23.20
CA LEU A 36 -12.77 10.71 23.35
C LEU A 36 -14.12 10.11 22.89
N ALA A 37 -14.14 9.39 21.77
CA ALA A 37 -15.33 8.70 21.28
C ALA A 37 -15.78 7.58 22.24
N VAL A 38 -14.88 6.83 22.82
CA VAL A 38 -15.16 5.76 23.80
C VAL A 38 -15.72 6.35 25.09
N THR A 39 -15.13 7.45 25.59
CA THR A 39 -15.61 8.09 26.84
C THR A 39 -16.98 8.74 26.64
N VAL A 40 -17.18 9.49 25.57
CA VAL A 40 -18.48 10.14 25.27
C VAL A 40 -19.56 9.09 24.99
N GLY A 41 -19.25 8.05 24.22
CA GLY A 41 -20.17 6.95 23.93
C GLY A 41 -20.53 6.12 25.17
N GLY A 42 -19.55 5.84 26.02
CA GLY A 42 -19.75 5.13 27.28
C GLY A 42 -20.62 5.92 28.27
N ILE A 43 -20.34 7.20 28.47
CA ILE A 43 -21.13 8.09 29.35
C ILE A 43 -22.56 8.28 28.80
N GLY A 44 -22.69 8.52 27.49
CA GLY A 44 -23.98 8.67 26.82
C GLY A 44 -24.84 7.42 26.94
N SER A 45 -24.23 6.24 26.76
CA SER A 45 -24.92 4.96 26.94
C SER A 45 -25.36 4.70 28.38
N TRP A 46 -24.52 5.08 29.35
CA TRP A 46 -24.87 4.98 30.78
C TRP A 46 -26.03 5.90 31.16
N LEU A 47 -26.01 7.15 30.71
CA LEU A 47 -27.10 8.11 30.95
C LEU A 47 -28.43 7.69 30.30
N ALA A 48 -28.38 7.01 29.15
CA ALA A 48 -29.59 6.59 28.43
C ALA A 48 -30.18 5.28 28.97
N SER A 49 -29.34 4.32 29.39
CA SER A 49 -29.78 2.98 29.82
C SER A 49 -29.87 2.82 31.35
N GLY A 50 -29.11 3.62 32.11
CA GLY A 50 -28.96 3.45 33.56
C GLY A 50 -28.14 2.20 33.95
N GLU A 51 -27.71 1.37 32.99
CA GLU A 51 -27.03 0.10 33.25
C GLU A 51 -25.56 0.16 32.91
N VAL A 52 -24.69 -0.16 33.86
CA VAL A 52 -23.23 -0.16 33.73
C VAL A 52 -22.75 -1.19 32.69
N LEU A 53 -23.44 -2.33 32.59
CA LEU A 53 -23.07 -3.40 31.64
C LEU A 53 -23.22 -2.94 30.19
N ILE A 54 -24.25 -2.18 29.83
CA ILE A 54 -24.47 -1.64 28.50
C ILE A 54 -23.42 -0.58 28.18
N ALA A 55 -23.07 0.26 29.16
CA ALA A 55 -22.01 1.26 29.00
C ALA A 55 -20.65 0.63 28.77
N LEU A 56 -20.30 -0.43 29.48
CA LEU A 56 -19.06 -1.18 29.28
C LEU A 56 -19.03 -1.88 27.92
N ALA A 57 -20.12 -2.50 27.48
CA ALA A 57 -20.22 -3.17 26.19
C ALA A 57 -20.08 -2.18 25.02
N SER A 58 -20.74 -1.01 25.11
CA SER A 58 -20.65 0.05 24.09
C SER A 58 -19.26 0.67 24.03
N ALA A 59 -18.63 0.92 25.17
CA ALA A 59 -17.26 1.42 25.22
C ALA A 59 -16.26 0.42 24.64
N GLY A 60 -16.40 -0.88 24.94
CA GLY A 60 -15.59 -1.95 24.39
C GLY A 60 -15.74 -2.09 22.85
N ALA A 61 -16.96 -2.03 22.35
CA ALA A 61 -17.24 -2.06 20.92
C ALA A 61 -16.61 -0.85 20.20
N LEU A 62 -16.78 0.36 20.72
CA LEU A 62 -16.17 1.58 20.16
C LEU A 62 -14.63 1.54 20.18
N ALA A 63 -14.01 0.93 21.19
CA ALA A 63 -12.56 0.79 21.28
C ALA A 63 -11.99 -0.20 20.25
N LEU A 64 -12.74 -1.25 19.89
CA LEU A 64 -12.32 -2.29 18.94
C LEU A 64 -12.53 -1.89 17.48
N LEU A 65 -13.57 -1.09 17.17
CA LEU A 65 -13.92 -0.69 15.81
C LEU A 65 -12.77 -0.09 15.01
N PRO A 66 -11.99 0.90 15.50
CA PRO A 66 -10.90 1.48 14.73
C PRO A 66 -9.82 0.45 14.44
N ARG A 67 -9.49 -0.41 15.41
CA ARG A 67 -8.45 -1.42 15.26
C ARG A 67 -8.79 -2.43 14.14
N LEU A 68 -10.05 -2.85 14.06
CA LEU A 68 -10.53 -3.73 12.98
C LEU A 68 -10.56 -3.00 11.64
N ALA A 69 -11.04 -1.74 11.62
CA ALA A 69 -11.07 -0.93 10.40
C ALA A 69 -9.67 -0.70 9.81
N PHE A 70 -8.69 -0.33 10.65
CA PHE A 70 -7.29 -0.15 10.21
C PHE A 70 -6.67 -1.45 9.72
N GLY A 71 -6.95 -2.58 10.37
CA GLY A 71 -6.49 -3.90 9.91
C GLY A 71 -7.00 -4.23 8.52
N LEU A 72 -8.30 -4.04 8.28
CA LEU A 72 -8.95 -4.30 6.99
C LEU A 72 -8.45 -3.35 5.87
N LEU A 73 -8.31 -2.04 6.18
CA LEU A 73 -7.80 -1.06 5.21
C LEU A 73 -6.36 -1.37 4.81
N ARG A 74 -5.50 -1.71 5.80
CA ARG A 74 -4.13 -2.11 5.52
C ARG A 74 -4.06 -3.36 4.65
N GLN A 75 -4.89 -4.36 4.96
CA GLN A 75 -4.93 -5.59 4.18
C GLN A 75 -5.37 -5.33 2.74
N ARG A 76 -6.44 -4.58 2.53
CA ARG A 76 -6.88 -4.16 1.19
C ARG A 76 -5.81 -3.41 0.41
N ARG A 77 -5.02 -2.55 1.08
CA ARG A 77 -3.91 -1.84 0.44
C ARG A 77 -2.81 -2.81 -0.01
N LEU A 78 -2.46 -3.79 0.83
CA LEU A 78 -1.47 -4.81 0.48
C LEU A 78 -1.95 -5.69 -0.67
N ASP A 79 -3.22 -6.13 -0.65
CA ASP A 79 -3.83 -6.91 -1.73
C ASP A 79 -3.80 -6.14 -3.07
N LEU A 80 -4.04 -4.83 -3.05
CA LEU A 80 -3.93 -3.97 -4.23
C LEU A 80 -2.50 -3.87 -4.75
N ILE A 81 -1.50 -3.72 -3.87
CA ILE A 81 -0.08 -3.71 -4.27
C ILE A 81 0.27 -5.04 -4.92
N GLU A 82 -0.18 -6.16 -4.36
CA GLU A 82 0.10 -7.50 -4.89
C GLU A 82 -0.49 -7.70 -6.29
N GLN A 83 -1.72 -7.25 -6.50
CA GLN A 83 -2.38 -7.29 -7.81
C GLN A 83 -1.70 -6.40 -8.86
N GLN A 84 -1.14 -5.26 -8.45
CA GLN A 84 -0.47 -4.31 -9.33
C GLN A 84 1.01 -4.67 -9.59
N LEU A 85 1.60 -5.53 -8.75
CA LEU A 85 3.02 -5.88 -8.83
C LEU A 85 3.46 -6.46 -10.18
N PRO A 86 2.70 -7.38 -10.83
CA PRO A 86 3.08 -7.91 -12.14
C PRO A 86 3.16 -6.84 -13.24
N ASP A 87 2.21 -5.91 -13.25
CA ASP A 87 2.20 -4.83 -14.24
C ASP A 87 3.34 -3.84 -13.99
N ALA A 88 3.62 -3.52 -12.72
CA ALA A 88 4.76 -2.71 -12.33
C ALA A 88 6.09 -3.33 -12.79
N LEU A 89 6.25 -4.65 -12.62
CA LEU A 89 7.43 -5.37 -13.08
C LEU A 89 7.59 -5.33 -14.61
N GLN A 90 6.50 -5.39 -15.36
CA GLN A 90 6.53 -5.28 -16.82
C GLN A 90 7.02 -3.91 -17.28
N VAL A 91 6.59 -2.83 -16.60
CA VAL A 91 7.07 -1.46 -16.89
C VAL A 91 8.57 -1.35 -16.64
N ILE A 92 9.04 -1.84 -15.48
CA ILE A 92 10.46 -1.80 -15.12
C ILE A 92 11.28 -2.65 -16.12
N ALA A 93 10.86 -3.88 -16.39
CA ALA A 93 11.55 -4.78 -17.32
C ALA A 93 11.59 -4.22 -18.75
N GLY A 94 10.51 -3.57 -19.18
CA GLY A 94 10.43 -2.89 -20.48
C GLY A 94 11.45 -1.75 -20.59
N GLY A 95 11.55 -0.91 -19.57
CA GLY A 95 12.55 0.16 -19.50
C GLY A 95 13.97 -0.37 -19.55
N LEU A 96 14.28 -1.39 -18.74
CA LEU A 96 15.62 -1.99 -18.72
C LEU A 96 15.99 -2.66 -20.04
N ARG A 97 15.05 -3.31 -20.74
CA ARG A 97 15.26 -3.83 -22.09
C ARG A 97 15.55 -2.73 -23.12
N ALA A 98 14.94 -1.56 -22.94
CA ALA A 98 15.22 -0.38 -23.76
C ALA A 98 16.57 0.29 -23.42
N GLY A 99 17.31 -0.24 -22.44
CA GLY A 99 18.63 0.25 -22.05
C GLY A 99 18.62 1.46 -21.11
N VAL A 100 17.48 1.81 -20.50
CA VAL A 100 17.46 2.87 -19.49
C VAL A 100 17.93 2.34 -18.13
N SER A 101 18.42 3.24 -17.28
CA SER A 101 18.86 2.84 -15.94
C SER A 101 17.68 2.43 -15.06
N MET A 102 17.95 1.65 -13.98
CA MET A 102 16.95 1.23 -13.01
C MET A 102 16.16 2.43 -12.45
N THR A 103 16.85 3.50 -12.09
CA THR A 103 16.22 4.72 -11.56
C THR A 103 15.23 5.33 -12.56
N VAL A 104 15.56 5.35 -13.86
CA VAL A 104 14.68 5.87 -14.91
C VAL A 104 13.48 4.95 -15.12
N ALA A 105 13.69 3.64 -15.10
CA ALA A 105 12.59 2.66 -15.18
C ALA A 105 11.61 2.77 -14.01
N LEU A 106 12.13 2.97 -12.78
CA LEU A 106 11.30 3.25 -11.60
C LEU A 106 10.55 4.58 -11.69
N GLN A 107 11.18 5.63 -12.25
CA GLN A 107 10.49 6.91 -12.51
C GLN A 107 9.35 6.75 -13.51
N GLN A 108 9.51 5.90 -14.51
CA GLN A 108 8.45 5.58 -15.46
C GLN A 108 7.30 4.85 -14.76
N LEU A 109 7.59 3.86 -13.91
CA LEU A 109 6.59 3.19 -13.09
C LEU A 109 5.80 4.19 -12.23
N VAL A 110 6.47 5.15 -11.59
CA VAL A 110 5.78 6.16 -10.77
C VAL A 110 4.85 7.05 -11.59
N ARG A 111 5.22 7.37 -12.84
CA ARG A 111 4.40 8.20 -13.73
C ARG A 111 3.20 7.48 -14.31
N GLU A 112 3.34 6.20 -14.64
CA GLU A 112 2.32 5.40 -15.33
C GLU A 112 1.53 4.50 -14.39
N GLY A 113 2.10 4.17 -13.23
CA GLY A 113 1.52 3.27 -12.24
C GLY A 113 0.35 3.90 -11.49
N ARG A 114 -0.45 3.03 -10.90
CA ARG A 114 -1.60 3.42 -10.06
C ARG A 114 -1.24 3.35 -8.57
N PRO A 115 -1.87 4.18 -7.72
CA PRO A 115 -1.79 3.96 -6.28
C PRO A 115 -2.37 2.58 -5.91
N PRO A 116 -1.85 1.92 -4.88
CA PRO A 116 -0.80 2.33 -3.95
C PRO A 116 0.64 2.05 -4.38
N ILE A 117 0.89 1.19 -5.40
CA ILE A 117 2.26 0.77 -5.75
C ILE A 117 3.12 1.95 -6.23
N ALA A 118 2.56 2.85 -7.05
CA ALA A 118 3.28 4.04 -7.53
C ALA A 118 3.71 4.96 -6.37
N GLN A 119 2.91 5.08 -5.31
CA GLN A 119 3.23 5.87 -4.12
C GLN A 119 4.44 5.29 -3.36
N GLU A 120 4.48 3.97 -3.20
CA GLU A 120 5.57 3.30 -2.50
C GLU A 120 6.91 3.46 -3.27
N PHE A 121 6.88 3.31 -4.58
CA PHE A 121 8.07 3.54 -5.42
C PHE A 121 8.45 5.03 -5.52
N ASP A 122 7.51 5.97 -5.49
CA ASP A 122 7.83 7.40 -5.42
C ASP A 122 8.56 7.75 -4.12
N LEU A 123 8.10 7.19 -2.98
CA LEU A 123 8.79 7.37 -1.71
C LEU A 123 10.22 6.81 -1.76
N THR A 124 10.42 5.64 -2.33
CA THR A 124 11.75 5.03 -2.55
C THR A 124 12.65 5.92 -3.42
N LEU A 125 12.11 6.49 -4.50
CA LEU A 125 12.85 7.43 -5.34
C LEU A 125 13.15 8.76 -4.64
N ARG A 126 12.28 9.23 -3.74
CA ARG A 126 12.56 10.40 -2.90
C ARG A 126 13.72 10.15 -1.95
N GLU A 127 13.74 8.98 -1.29
CA GLU A 127 14.86 8.56 -0.44
C GLU A 127 16.18 8.56 -1.24
N HIS A 128 16.15 7.97 -2.46
CA HIS A 128 17.32 7.95 -3.34
C HIS A 128 17.77 9.35 -3.76
N ARG A 129 16.84 10.27 -4.08
CA ARG A 129 17.16 11.67 -4.39
C ARG A 129 17.78 12.44 -3.21
N LEU A 130 17.49 12.02 -1.99
CA LEU A 130 18.10 12.59 -0.77
C LEU A 130 19.48 12.00 -0.45
N GLY A 131 20.00 11.11 -1.33
CA GLY A 131 21.36 10.57 -1.21
C GLY A 131 21.43 9.16 -0.64
N ILE A 132 20.30 8.51 -0.34
CA ILE A 132 20.29 7.10 0.08
C ILE A 132 20.58 6.23 -1.14
N PRO A 133 21.50 5.25 -1.04
CA PRO A 133 21.74 4.28 -2.12
C PRO A 133 20.44 3.60 -2.55
N LEU A 134 20.27 3.34 -3.85
CA LEU A 134 19.03 2.74 -4.37
C LEU A 134 18.71 1.39 -3.72
N ASP A 135 19.73 0.58 -3.48
CA ASP A 135 19.58 -0.74 -2.85
C ASP A 135 19.05 -0.63 -1.41
N GLU A 136 19.54 0.36 -0.65
CA GLU A 136 19.08 0.65 0.70
C GLU A 136 17.63 1.21 0.70
N ALA A 137 17.32 2.09 -0.24
CA ALA A 137 15.96 2.62 -0.41
C ALA A 137 14.94 1.51 -0.79
N LEU A 138 15.38 0.52 -1.57
CA LEU A 138 14.58 -0.67 -1.89
C LEU A 138 14.39 -1.59 -0.67
N ASP A 139 15.42 -1.74 0.19
CA ASP A 139 15.27 -2.47 1.45
C ASP A 139 14.28 -1.77 2.39
N HIS A 140 14.28 -0.44 2.44
CA HIS A 140 13.26 0.33 3.16
C HIS A 140 11.84 0.07 2.62
N LEU A 141 11.69 -0.01 1.30
CA LEU A 141 10.42 -0.37 0.67
C LEU A 141 9.95 -1.77 1.12
N ALA A 142 10.83 -2.77 1.10
CA ALA A 142 10.52 -4.13 1.58
C ALA A 142 10.09 -4.14 3.06
N ALA A 143 10.78 -3.34 3.89
CA ALA A 143 10.48 -3.24 5.32
C ALA A 143 9.14 -2.54 5.61
N ARG A 144 8.73 -1.57 4.77
CA ARG A 144 7.44 -0.86 4.89
C ARG A 144 6.26 -1.75 4.47
N VAL A 145 6.36 -2.35 3.30
CA VAL A 145 5.24 -3.10 2.69
C VAL A 145 5.11 -4.50 3.28
N ARG A 146 6.21 -5.14 3.70
CA ARG A 146 6.28 -6.46 4.35
C ARG A 146 5.50 -7.54 3.60
N MET A 147 5.71 -7.63 2.29
CA MET A 147 5.07 -8.60 1.40
C MET A 147 6.13 -9.54 0.82
N PRO A 148 5.98 -10.89 0.96
CA PRO A 148 6.97 -11.85 0.48
C PRO A 148 7.26 -11.73 -1.02
N SER A 149 6.23 -11.54 -1.83
CA SER A 149 6.35 -11.36 -3.29
C SER A 149 7.18 -10.12 -3.65
N LEU A 150 6.94 -8.98 -2.97
CA LEU A 150 7.73 -7.76 -3.18
C LEU A 150 9.17 -7.92 -2.70
N THR A 151 9.39 -8.59 -1.56
CA THR A 151 10.75 -8.86 -1.06
C THR A 151 11.56 -9.69 -2.06
N LEU A 152 10.95 -10.71 -2.66
CA LEU A 152 11.59 -11.53 -3.70
C LEU A 152 11.94 -10.68 -4.94
N VAL A 153 11.02 -9.82 -5.36
CA VAL A 153 11.24 -8.90 -6.48
C VAL A 153 12.38 -7.94 -6.21
N ILE A 154 12.44 -7.34 -5.03
CA ILE A 154 13.51 -6.42 -4.64
C ILE A 154 14.86 -7.15 -4.62
N ALA A 155 14.92 -8.37 -4.10
CA ALA A 155 16.13 -9.19 -4.15
C ALA A 155 16.58 -9.45 -5.61
N ALA A 156 15.66 -9.76 -6.52
CA ALA A 156 15.94 -9.92 -7.94
C ALA A 156 16.43 -8.59 -8.57
N MET A 157 15.83 -7.47 -8.24
CA MET A 157 16.24 -6.14 -8.73
C MET A 157 17.66 -5.77 -8.28
N ARG A 158 18.06 -6.10 -7.08
CA ARG A 158 19.42 -5.86 -6.56
C ARG A 158 20.46 -6.66 -7.30
N ILE A 159 20.26 -7.99 -7.41
CA ILE A 159 21.17 -8.87 -8.17
C ILE A 159 21.36 -8.34 -9.58
N ALA A 160 20.39 -7.80 -10.11
CA ALA A 160 20.29 -7.34 -11.45
C ALA A 160 20.90 -5.96 -11.68
N ASN A 161 20.84 -5.07 -10.70
CA ASN A 161 21.56 -3.81 -10.71
C ASN A 161 23.08 -4.05 -10.71
N GLU A 162 23.55 -5.13 -10.08
CA GLU A 162 24.95 -5.53 -10.04
C GLU A 162 25.44 -6.19 -11.34
N THR A 163 24.61 -6.95 -12.04
CA THR A 163 25.00 -7.80 -13.17
C THR A 163 24.69 -7.25 -14.56
N GLY A 164 23.94 -6.17 -14.66
CA GLY A 164 23.72 -5.32 -15.84
C GLY A 164 23.45 -6.03 -17.18
N GLY A 165 22.35 -6.71 -17.40
CA GLY A 165 22.01 -7.20 -18.74
C GLY A 165 21.09 -8.43 -18.80
N SER A 166 21.20 -9.38 -17.88
CA SER A 166 20.26 -10.51 -17.79
C SER A 166 19.02 -10.21 -16.94
N LEU A 167 18.89 -8.96 -16.53
CA LEU A 167 17.91 -8.47 -15.56
C LEU A 167 16.48 -8.47 -16.08
N ALA A 168 16.29 -8.02 -17.31
CA ALA A 168 14.95 -7.96 -17.91
C ALA A 168 14.30 -9.35 -17.93
N GLU A 169 15.07 -10.40 -18.24
CA GLU A 169 14.57 -11.78 -18.21
C GLU A 169 14.26 -12.26 -16.78
N ALA A 170 15.08 -11.91 -15.79
CA ALA A 170 14.85 -12.30 -14.40
C ALA A 170 13.59 -11.64 -13.81
N LEU A 171 13.38 -10.36 -14.10
CA LEU A 171 12.17 -9.62 -13.69
C LEU A 171 10.91 -10.14 -14.42
N GLU A 172 11.03 -10.48 -15.70
CA GLU A 172 9.93 -11.06 -16.46
C GLU A 172 9.52 -12.44 -15.91
N ARG A 173 10.49 -13.28 -15.55
CA ARG A 173 10.22 -14.55 -14.86
C ARG A 173 9.59 -14.33 -13.48
N ALA A 174 10.05 -13.35 -12.71
CA ALA A 174 9.46 -12.99 -11.43
C ALA A 174 8.00 -12.51 -11.60
N ALA A 175 7.72 -11.67 -12.60
CA ALA A 175 6.37 -11.21 -12.92
C ALA A 175 5.44 -12.38 -13.29
N LEU A 176 5.90 -13.33 -14.10
CA LEU A 176 5.15 -14.52 -14.46
C LEU A 176 4.88 -15.43 -13.24
N THR A 177 5.86 -15.55 -12.34
CA THR A 177 5.71 -16.35 -11.10
C THR A 177 4.66 -15.74 -10.18
N VAL A 178 4.72 -14.43 -9.94
CA VAL A 178 3.71 -13.71 -9.12
C VAL A 178 2.31 -13.83 -9.75
N ARG A 179 2.22 -13.66 -11.07
CA ARG A 179 0.95 -13.80 -11.80
C ARG A 179 0.37 -15.22 -11.72
N SER A 180 1.21 -16.26 -11.77
CA SER A 180 0.76 -17.64 -11.63
C SER A 180 0.30 -17.97 -10.21
N GLN A 181 0.94 -17.41 -9.18
CA GLN A 181 0.51 -17.53 -7.79
C GLN A 181 -0.87 -16.90 -7.56
N LEU A 182 -1.06 -15.66 -8.02
CA LEU A 182 -2.36 -14.98 -7.94
C LEU A 182 -3.48 -15.73 -8.67
N ALA A 183 -3.17 -16.33 -9.83
CA ALA A 183 -4.14 -17.13 -10.58
C ALA A 183 -4.52 -18.46 -9.88
N MET A 184 -3.61 -19.01 -9.07
CA MET A 184 -3.90 -20.21 -8.27
C MET A 184 -4.71 -19.87 -7.02
N GLU A 185 -4.44 -18.78 -6.35
CA GLU A 185 -5.19 -18.33 -5.16
C GLU A 185 -6.64 -17.95 -5.53
N GLY A 186 -6.85 -17.29 -6.69
CA GLY A 186 -8.18 -16.95 -7.18
C GLY A 186 -9.05 -18.13 -7.60
N LYS A 187 -8.50 -19.37 -7.66
CA LYS A 187 -9.26 -20.60 -7.99
C LYS A 187 -9.70 -21.38 -6.74
N ILE A 188 -9.23 -21.01 -5.56
CA ILE A 188 -9.50 -21.75 -4.31
C ILE A 188 -10.55 -21.04 -3.44
N GLY A 189 -10.97 -19.83 -3.81
CA GLY A 189 -12.06 -19.06 -3.20
C GLY A 189 -13.31 -19.08 -4.05
#